data_1408699f09c2676e43748b6cc8a4b76a
#
_entry.id   1408699f09c2676e43748b6cc8a4b76a
#
_cell.length_a   1.000
_cell.length_b   1.000
_cell.length_c   1.000
_cell.angle_alpha   90.00
_cell.angle_beta   90.00
_cell.angle_gamma   90.00
#
_symmetry.space_group_name_H-M   'P 1'
#
loop_
_entity.id
_entity.type
_entity.pdbx_description
1 polymer ?
#
loop_
_entity_poly.entity_id
_entity_poly.type
_entity_poly.pdbx_seq_one_letter_code
_entity_poly.pdbx_strand_id
1 'polypeptide(L)'
;CHHLRSEWWQALEEFKKQVNNLKIIALTATPPYDSTPAMWTRYMNMCGEIDEEITIPELVKEGSLCPHQDYVYFNYPTKEEEKEVRRFEERSKAMTEKIMRDTQFLTYVRSHKGFSGQLSDDLLLDNPAYLASLLIYLQSKNIAIPSRLQRLLGAKKLPDMNVQWMERLLQGFLYDDVDSYLCDKTYRELLIADLKSDGLIEKKKV
;
A
#
# COMPACT_ATOMS: atom_id res chain seq x y z
N CYS A 1 -8.01 10.04 -16.11
CA CYS A 1 -7.57 8.64 -16.31
C CYS A 1 -6.85 8.06 -15.09
N HIS A 2 -6.03 8.82 -14.35
CA HIS A 2 -5.30 8.37 -13.16
C HIS A 2 -6.20 7.91 -11.97
N HIS A 3 -7.49 8.24 -11.98
CA HIS A 3 -8.47 7.79 -10.99
C HIS A 3 -9.23 6.51 -11.38
N LEU A 4 -8.84 5.81 -12.44
CA LEU A 4 -9.44 4.55 -12.83
C LEU A 4 -9.13 3.45 -11.81
N ARG A 5 -9.98 3.34 -10.78
CA ARG A 5 -9.95 2.22 -9.83
C ARG A 5 -10.39 0.93 -10.53
N SER A 6 -10.08 -0.21 -9.94
CA SER A 6 -10.33 -1.53 -10.51
C SER A 6 -11.75 -1.73 -11.05
N GLU A 7 -12.76 -1.28 -10.32
CA GLU A 7 -14.18 -1.41 -10.72
C GLU A 7 -14.53 -0.59 -11.95
N TRP A 8 -14.09 0.68 -11.99
CA TRP A 8 -14.29 1.55 -13.15
C TRP A 8 -13.55 1.06 -14.38
N TRP A 9 -12.36 0.54 -14.19
CA TRP A 9 -11.58 -0.04 -15.27
C TRP A 9 -12.28 -1.26 -15.86
N GLN A 10 -12.79 -2.18 -15.03
CA GLN A 10 -13.55 -3.35 -15.49
C GLN A 10 -14.82 -2.95 -16.26
N ALA A 11 -15.56 -1.97 -15.76
CA ALA A 11 -16.75 -1.45 -16.43
C ALA A 11 -16.43 -0.86 -17.81
N LEU A 12 -15.31 -0.12 -17.93
CA LEU A 12 -14.87 0.44 -19.21
C LEU A 12 -14.36 -0.63 -20.18
N GLU A 13 -13.68 -1.66 -19.71
CA GLU A 13 -13.27 -2.79 -20.54
C GLU A 13 -14.48 -3.57 -21.07
N GLU A 14 -15.50 -3.76 -20.25
CA GLU A 14 -16.72 -4.41 -20.69
C GLU A 14 -17.48 -3.55 -21.70
N PHE A 15 -17.58 -2.25 -21.46
CA PHE A 15 -18.15 -1.31 -22.43
C PHE A 15 -17.39 -1.30 -23.76
N LYS A 16 -16.07 -1.32 -23.72
CA LYS A 16 -15.21 -1.37 -24.92
C LYS A 16 -15.49 -2.59 -25.79
N LYS A 17 -15.81 -3.75 -25.19
CA LYS A 17 -16.19 -4.97 -25.93
C LYS A 17 -17.54 -4.87 -26.64
N GLN A 18 -18.46 -4.03 -26.12
CA GLN A 18 -19.82 -3.90 -26.63
C GLN A 18 -19.94 -2.89 -27.76
N VAL A 19 -18.97 -1.99 -27.92
CA VAL A 19 -19.00 -0.91 -28.91
C VAL A 19 -18.00 -1.13 -30.01
N ASN A 20 -18.45 -1.34 -31.24
CA ASN A 20 -17.60 -1.45 -32.39
C ASN A 20 -17.00 -0.10 -32.80
N ASN A 21 -15.72 -0.07 -33.21
CA ASN A 21 -15.00 1.13 -33.63
C ASN A 21 -14.94 2.25 -32.60
N LEU A 22 -14.92 1.90 -31.31
CA LEU A 22 -14.76 2.85 -30.21
C LEU A 22 -13.42 3.59 -30.33
N LYS A 23 -13.48 4.92 -30.34
CA LYS A 23 -12.31 5.79 -30.19
C LYS A 23 -12.25 6.29 -28.75
N ILE A 24 -11.11 6.14 -28.12
CA ILE A 24 -10.86 6.58 -26.73
C ILE A 24 -9.95 7.80 -26.78
N ILE A 25 -10.37 8.89 -26.17
CA ILE A 25 -9.53 10.07 -25.91
C ILE A 25 -9.34 10.14 -24.40
N ALA A 26 -8.11 9.95 -23.96
CA ALA A 26 -7.74 9.94 -22.56
C ALA A 26 -7.01 11.24 -22.21
N LEU A 27 -7.60 12.05 -21.32
CA LEU A 27 -7.00 13.30 -20.86
C LEU A 27 -6.65 13.19 -19.38
N THR A 28 -5.44 13.59 -19.02
CA THR A 28 -4.97 13.64 -17.64
C THR A 28 -3.87 14.68 -17.48
N ALA A 29 -3.88 15.40 -16.38
CA ALA A 29 -2.77 16.29 -16.00
C ALA A 29 -1.61 15.52 -15.34
N THR A 30 -1.88 14.30 -14.84
CA THR A 30 -0.93 13.51 -14.05
C THR A 30 -1.03 12.05 -14.47
N PRO A 31 -0.28 11.61 -15.50
CA PRO A 31 -0.16 10.20 -15.79
C PRO A 31 0.36 9.43 -14.57
N PRO A 32 -0.10 8.20 -14.31
CA PRO A 32 0.23 7.47 -13.08
C PRO A 32 1.62 6.81 -13.16
N TYR A 33 2.67 7.62 -13.36
CA TYR A 33 4.06 7.13 -13.46
C TYR A 33 4.54 6.43 -12.19
N ASP A 34 4.03 6.82 -11.01
CA ASP A 34 4.37 6.24 -9.71
C ASP A 34 3.53 5.00 -9.36
N SER A 35 2.73 4.51 -10.31
CA SER A 35 1.88 3.35 -10.08
C SER A 35 2.66 2.03 -10.14
N THR A 36 2.03 0.97 -9.60
CA THR A 36 2.60 -0.37 -9.75
C THR A 36 2.67 -0.78 -11.23
N PRO A 37 3.58 -1.69 -11.62
CA PRO A 37 3.66 -2.19 -13.00
C PRO A 37 2.32 -2.73 -13.54
N ALA A 38 1.52 -3.37 -12.69
CA ALA A 38 0.19 -3.87 -13.06
C ALA A 38 -0.79 -2.73 -13.36
N MET A 39 -0.80 -1.68 -12.54
CA MET A 39 -1.65 -0.49 -12.77
C MET A 39 -1.19 0.27 -14.01
N TRP A 40 0.12 0.41 -14.22
CA TRP A 40 0.67 1.01 -15.43
C TRP A 40 0.25 0.24 -16.70
N THR A 41 0.33 -1.09 -16.68
CA THR A 41 -0.11 -1.94 -17.80
C THR A 41 -1.61 -1.76 -18.07
N ARG A 42 -2.45 -1.71 -17.03
CA ARG A 42 -3.90 -1.43 -17.17
C ARG A 42 -4.14 -0.06 -17.81
N TYR A 43 -3.42 0.96 -17.35
CA TYR A 43 -3.51 2.31 -17.90
C TYR A 43 -3.15 2.32 -19.39
N MET A 44 -2.03 1.72 -19.78
CA MET A 44 -1.58 1.64 -21.16
C MET A 44 -2.55 0.84 -22.05
N ASN A 45 -3.11 -0.25 -21.55
CA ASN A 45 -4.10 -1.05 -22.28
C ASN A 45 -5.41 -0.28 -22.55
N MET A 46 -5.79 0.62 -21.65
CA MET A 46 -7.01 1.40 -21.79
C MET A 46 -6.79 2.67 -22.59
N CYS A 47 -5.74 3.42 -22.28
CA CYS A 47 -5.51 4.76 -22.81
C CYS A 47 -4.55 4.79 -24.02
N GLY A 48 -3.71 3.74 -24.19
CA GLY A 48 -2.65 3.73 -25.20
C GLY A 48 -1.40 4.47 -24.72
N GLU A 49 -0.49 4.67 -25.66
CA GLU A 49 0.68 5.53 -25.45
C GLU A 49 0.28 7.00 -25.38
N ILE A 50 1.14 7.83 -24.82
CA ILE A 50 0.91 9.29 -24.74
C ILE A 50 1.20 9.86 -26.13
N ASP A 51 0.16 10.34 -26.78
CA ASP A 51 0.26 10.92 -28.12
C ASP A 51 0.73 12.38 -28.09
N GLU A 52 0.33 13.15 -27.06
CA GLU A 52 0.62 14.57 -26.93
C GLU A 52 0.79 14.95 -25.46
N GLU A 53 1.79 15.78 -25.19
CA GLU A 53 2.05 16.33 -23.86
C GLU A 53 2.27 17.82 -23.95
N ILE A 54 1.48 18.60 -23.19
CA ILE A 54 1.66 20.05 -23.04
C ILE A 54 2.38 20.28 -21.71
N THR A 55 3.60 20.79 -21.78
CA THR A 55 4.43 20.95 -20.58
C THR A 55 4.03 22.17 -19.74
N ILE A 56 4.27 22.13 -18.43
CA ILE A 56 4.02 23.27 -17.51
C ILE A 56 4.74 24.53 -17.98
N PRO A 57 6.03 24.51 -18.41
CA PRO A 57 6.71 25.67 -18.94
C PRO A 57 6.03 26.31 -20.15
N GLU A 58 5.45 25.50 -21.04
CA GLU A 58 4.68 26.01 -22.21
C GLU A 58 3.42 26.72 -21.75
N LEU A 59 2.64 26.14 -20.85
CA LEU A 59 1.41 26.71 -20.31
C LEU A 59 1.68 28.00 -19.52
N VAL A 60 2.79 28.09 -18.81
CA VAL A 60 3.22 29.34 -18.12
C VAL A 60 3.60 30.40 -19.14
N LYS A 61 4.35 30.02 -20.18
CA LYS A 61 4.75 30.96 -21.26
C LYS A 61 3.55 31.52 -22.02
N GLU A 62 2.52 30.70 -22.22
CA GLU A 62 1.26 31.14 -22.86
C GLU A 62 0.32 31.88 -21.91
N GLY A 63 0.65 32.02 -20.64
CA GLY A 63 -0.20 32.64 -19.63
C GLY A 63 -1.42 31.85 -19.20
N SER A 64 -1.49 30.57 -19.58
CA SER A 64 -2.56 29.62 -19.17
C SER A 64 -2.38 29.11 -17.75
N LEU A 65 -1.15 29.10 -17.24
CA LEU A 65 -0.81 28.79 -15.86
C LEU A 65 0.02 29.90 -15.23
N CYS A 66 -0.21 30.16 -13.94
CA CYS A 66 0.63 31.07 -13.18
C CYS A 66 2.01 30.41 -12.92
N PRO A 67 3.12 31.19 -13.06
CA PRO A 67 4.41 30.73 -12.59
C PRO A 67 4.36 30.52 -11.07
N HIS A 68 4.95 29.42 -10.60
CA HIS A 68 5.10 29.18 -9.17
C HIS A 68 6.56 28.91 -8.82
N GLN A 69 6.92 29.17 -7.60
CA GLN A 69 8.22 28.85 -7.03
C GLN A 69 8.03 28.12 -5.73
N ASP A 70 8.71 26.99 -5.59
CA ASP A 70 8.72 26.22 -4.36
C ASP A 70 9.90 26.68 -3.49
N TYR A 71 9.60 27.15 -2.29
CA TYR A 71 10.61 27.51 -1.31
C TYR A 71 10.72 26.38 -0.28
N VAL A 72 11.85 25.72 -0.25
CA VAL A 72 12.14 24.68 0.72
C VAL A 72 12.99 25.27 1.85
N TYR A 73 12.44 25.29 3.05
CA TYR A 73 13.14 25.72 4.24
C TYR A 73 13.56 24.52 5.06
N PHE A 74 14.85 24.35 5.27
CA PHE A 74 15.42 23.30 6.11
C PHE A 74 15.73 23.85 7.50
N ASN A 75 15.22 23.18 8.52
CA ASN A 75 15.55 23.48 9.91
C ASN A 75 15.95 22.18 10.63
N TYR A 76 16.72 22.32 11.69
CA TYR A 76 17.02 21.21 12.59
C TYR A 76 15.92 21.12 13.63
N PRO A 77 15.52 19.89 14.03
CA PRO A 77 14.57 19.72 15.13
C PRO A 77 15.17 20.28 16.43
N THR A 78 14.30 20.77 17.28
CA THR A 78 14.67 21.15 18.64
C THR A 78 15.03 19.91 19.48
N LYS A 79 15.70 20.09 20.59
CA LYS A 79 16.03 18.98 21.52
C LYS A 79 14.79 18.27 22.06
N GLU A 80 13.71 19.00 22.23
CA GLU A 80 12.41 18.49 22.66
C GLU A 80 11.78 17.62 21.58
N GLU A 81 11.79 18.08 20.34
CA GLU A 81 11.29 17.33 19.18
C GLU A 81 12.12 16.06 18.94
N GLU A 82 13.45 16.14 18.99
CA GLU A 82 14.32 14.96 18.90
C GLU A 82 14.00 13.92 19.98
N LYS A 83 13.72 14.38 21.20
CA LYS A 83 13.36 13.50 22.31
C LYS A 83 12.01 12.81 22.08
N GLU A 84 11.02 13.52 21.55
CA GLU A 84 9.72 12.94 21.20
C GLU A 84 9.83 11.92 20.05
N VAL A 85 10.63 12.21 19.00
CA VAL A 85 10.91 11.29 17.91
C VAL A 85 11.54 10.00 18.47
N ARG A 86 12.59 10.11 19.29
CA ARG A 86 13.23 8.94 19.92
C ARG A 86 12.25 8.11 20.76
N ARG A 87 11.42 8.76 21.54
CA ARG A 87 10.39 8.06 22.35
C ARG A 87 9.38 7.32 21.47
N PHE A 88 9.00 7.93 20.35
CA PHE A 88 8.12 7.28 19.39
C PHE A 88 8.80 6.05 18.75
N GLU A 89 10.06 6.18 18.34
CA GLU A 89 10.86 5.07 17.79
C GLU A 89 11.00 3.92 18.79
N GLU A 90 11.32 4.22 20.05
CA GLU A 90 11.42 3.23 21.13
C GLU A 90 10.11 2.48 21.36
N ARG A 91 8.98 3.21 21.41
CA ARG A 91 7.65 2.62 21.56
C ARG A 91 7.28 1.75 20.36
N SER A 92 7.53 2.22 19.15
CA SER A 92 7.27 1.48 17.92
C SER A 92 8.09 0.18 17.86
N LYS A 93 9.35 0.24 18.28
CA LYS A 93 10.22 -0.93 18.37
C LYS A 93 9.74 -1.92 19.42
N ALA A 94 9.42 -1.44 20.62
CA ALA A 94 8.90 -2.28 21.72
C ALA A 94 7.58 -2.97 21.33
N MET A 95 6.66 -2.24 20.67
CA MET A 95 5.41 -2.81 20.17
C MET A 95 5.67 -3.86 19.08
N THR A 96 6.57 -3.58 18.13
CA THR A 96 6.96 -4.57 17.11
C THR A 96 7.49 -5.85 17.75
N GLU A 97 8.37 -5.75 18.76
CA GLU A 97 8.89 -6.89 19.48
C GLU A 97 7.79 -7.66 20.26
N LYS A 98 6.83 -6.94 20.85
CA LYS A 98 5.66 -7.55 21.52
C LYS A 98 4.83 -8.38 20.54
N ILE A 99 4.49 -7.81 19.38
CA ILE A 99 3.71 -8.48 18.34
C ILE A 99 4.50 -9.66 17.74
N MET A 100 5.80 -9.49 17.58
CA MET A 100 6.68 -10.56 17.14
C MET A 100 6.71 -11.76 18.09
N ARG A 101 6.45 -11.58 19.39
CA ARG A 101 6.37 -12.68 20.38
C ARG A 101 4.97 -13.25 20.51
N ASP A 102 3.97 -12.61 19.95
CA ASP A 102 2.57 -13.02 20.05
C ASP A 102 2.28 -14.22 19.14
N THR A 103 2.03 -15.38 19.75
CA THR A 103 1.70 -16.62 19.04
C THR A 103 0.28 -16.59 18.47
N GLN A 104 -0.63 -15.84 19.08
CA GLN A 104 -2.00 -15.69 18.62
C GLN A 104 -2.03 -14.84 17.35
N PHE A 105 -1.28 -13.74 17.30
CA PHE A 105 -1.08 -12.96 16.09
C PHE A 105 -0.54 -13.81 14.93
N LEU A 106 0.47 -14.63 15.21
CA LEU A 106 1.01 -15.57 14.22
C LEU A 106 -0.07 -16.52 13.68
N THR A 107 -0.91 -17.06 14.56
CA THR A 107 -2.01 -17.96 14.17
C THR A 107 -2.97 -17.27 13.23
N TYR A 108 -3.34 -16.01 13.52
CA TYR A 108 -4.21 -15.24 12.65
C TYR A 108 -3.55 -14.88 11.32
N VAL A 109 -2.29 -14.45 11.31
CA VAL A 109 -1.56 -14.18 10.07
C VAL A 109 -1.52 -15.43 9.17
N ARG A 110 -1.31 -16.61 9.73
CA ARG A 110 -1.32 -17.87 8.98
C ARG A 110 -2.69 -18.24 8.40
N SER A 111 -3.77 -17.72 8.96
CA SER A 111 -5.13 -17.95 8.47
C SER A 111 -5.51 -17.12 7.24
N HIS A 112 -4.62 -16.23 6.78
CA HIS A 112 -4.90 -15.35 5.65
C HIS A 112 -5.25 -16.14 4.38
N LYS A 113 -6.37 -15.80 3.76
CA LYS A 113 -6.94 -16.50 2.58
C LYS A 113 -5.98 -16.60 1.40
N GLY A 114 -5.04 -15.67 1.27
CA GLY A 114 -4.00 -15.70 0.25
C GLY A 114 -3.08 -16.93 0.34
N PHE A 115 -2.88 -17.48 1.54
CA PHE A 115 -2.03 -18.68 1.71
C PHE A 115 -2.74 -19.97 1.32
N SER A 116 -4.06 -20.02 1.42
CA SER A 116 -4.88 -21.18 1.02
C SER A 116 -5.26 -21.17 -0.47
N GLY A 117 -4.86 -20.14 -1.23
CA GLY A 117 -5.21 -20.02 -2.64
C GLY A 117 -6.66 -19.55 -2.89
N GLN A 118 -7.35 -19.08 -1.86
CA GLN A 118 -8.71 -18.55 -1.97
C GLN A 118 -8.79 -17.15 -2.59
N LEU A 119 -7.64 -16.45 -2.64
CA LEU A 119 -7.51 -15.15 -3.31
C LEU A 119 -6.77 -15.33 -4.64
N SER A 120 -7.23 -14.60 -5.66
CA SER A 120 -6.56 -14.55 -6.96
C SER A 120 -5.22 -13.81 -6.87
N ASP A 121 -4.33 -14.06 -7.84
CA ASP A 121 -3.03 -13.40 -7.92
C ASP A 121 -3.19 -11.88 -8.11
N ASP A 122 -4.19 -11.46 -8.87
CA ASP A 122 -4.45 -10.03 -9.12
C ASP A 122 -4.84 -9.30 -7.84
N LEU A 123 -5.72 -9.88 -7.01
CA LEU A 123 -6.11 -9.30 -5.72
C LEU A 123 -4.93 -9.20 -4.74
N LEU A 124 -4.03 -10.19 -4.76
CA LEU A 124 -2.83 -10.15 -3.93
C LEU A 124 -1.82 -9.10 -4.41
N LEU A 125 -1.77 -8.84 -5.71
CA LEU A 125 -0.89 -7.85 -6.33
C LEU A 125 -1.48 -6.44 -6.32
N ASP A 126 -2.73 -6.23 -5.96
CA ASP A 126 -3.30 -4.90 -5.75
C ASP A 126 -2.56 -4.13 -4.64
N ASN A 127 -2.01 -4.85 -3.65
CA ASN A 127 -1.15 -4.26 -2.63
C ASN A 127 0.13 -5.11 -2.41
N PRO A 128 1.12 -5.01 -3.30
CA PRO A 128 2.33 -5.83 -3.24
C PRO A 128 3.18 -5.57 -1.99
N ALA A 129 3.15 -4.34 -1.45
CA ALA A 129 3.86 -4.02 -0.22
C ALA A 129 3.25 -4.71 1.00
N TYR A 130 1.93 -4.85 1.04
CA TYR A 130 1.24 -5.61 2.07
C TYR A 130 1.52 -7.12 1.94
N LEU A 131 1.42 -7.67 0.74
CA LEU A 131 1.80 -9.06 0.50
C LEU A 131 3.26 -9.33 0.93
N ALA A 132 4.17 -8.42 0.59
CA ALA A 132 5.56 -8.53 1.04
C ALA A 132 5.66 -8.55 2.57
N SER A 133 4.94 -7.69 3.28
CA SER A 133 4.96 -7.65 4.74
C SER A 133 4.49 -8.94 5.40
N LEU A 134 3.45 -9.58 4.83
CA LEU A 134 2.99 -10.92 5.25
C LEU A 134 4.08 -11.97 5.10
N LEU A 135 4.75 -12.01 3.95
CA LEU A 135 5.79 -13.00 3.67
C LEU A 135 7.05 -12.76 4.51
N ILE A 136 7.45 -11.50 4.71
CA ILE A 136 8.56 -11.10 5.59
C ILE A 136 8.28 -11.54 7.04
N TYR A 137 7.03 -11.35 7.51
CA TYR A 137 6.65 -11.81 8.84
C TYR A 137 6.75 -13.33 8.98
N LEU A 138 6.24 -14.10 8.02
CA LEU A 138 6.36 -15.56 8.04
C LEU A 138 7.83 -16.01 7.98
N GLN A 139 8.64 -15.39 7.12
CA GLN A 139 10.08 -15.66 7.06
C GLN A 139 10.75 -15.43 8.41
N SER A 140 10.45 -14.32 9.09
CA SER A 140 11.01 -14.00 10.42
C SER A 140 10.63 -15.02 11.51
N LYS A 141 9.57 -15.80 11.25
CA LYS A 141 9.14 -16.92 12.11
C LYS A 141 9.65 -18.29 11.65
N ASN A 142 10.55 -18.33 10.67
CA ASN A 142 11.04 -19.56 10.05
C ASN A 142 9.91 -20.46 9.48
N ILE A 143 8.82 -19.84 9.01
CA ILE A 143 7.70 -20.55 8.39
C ILE A 143 7.93 -20.58 6.89
N ALA A 144 7.75 -21.77 6.30
CA ALA A 144 7.89 -21.95 4.86
C ALA A 144 6.86 -21.10 4.10
N ILE A 145 7.36 -20.29 3.17
CA ILE A 145 6.53 -19.44 2.31
C ILE A 145 6.09 -20.26 1.10
N PRO A 146 4.79 -20.23 0.74
CA PRO A 146 4.32 -20.87 -0.49
C PRO A 146 5.05 -20.34 -1.72
N SER A 147 5.64 -21.24 -2.52
CA SER A 147 6.44 -20.89 -3.70
C SER A 147 5.66 -20.05 -4.74
N ARG A 148 4.32 -20.19 -4.79
CA ARG A 148 3.44 -19.35 -5.60
C ARG A 148 3.58 -17.88 -5.21
N LEU A 149 3.45 -17.56 -3.93
CA LEU A 149 3.48 -16.18 -3.42
C LEU A 149 4.86 -15.54 -3.54
N GLN A 150 5.91 -16.32 -3.34
CA GLN A 150 7.28 -15.84 -3.54
C GLN A 150 7.55 -15.47 -5.00
N ARG A 151 7.02 -16.24 -5.94
CA ARG A 151 7.11 -15.94 -7.37
C ARG A 151 6.31 -14.70 -7.76
N LEU A 152 5.14 -14.47 -7.18
CA LEU A 152 4.32 -13.29 -7.44
C LEU A 152 5.06 -11.98 -7.13
N LEU A 153 5.81 -11.94 -6.04
CA LEU A 153 6.63 -10.77 -5.70
C LEU A 153 7.89 -10.62 -6.55
N GLY A 154 8.29 -11.65 -7.29
CA GLY A 154 9.52 -11.63 -8.09
C GLY A 154 10.81 -11.50 -7.27
N ALA A 155 10.73 -11.55 -5.94
CA ALA A 155 11.85 -11.35 -5.04
C ALA A 155 12.58 -12.66 -4.75
N LYS A 156 13.89 -12.70 -5.04
CA LYS A 156 14.73 -13.87 -4.70
C LYS A 156 15.02 -13.96 -3.20
N LYS A 157 15.04 -12.84 -2.51
CA LYS A 157 15.28 -12.74 -1.06
C LYS A 157 14.42 -11.62 -0.50
N LEU A 158 13.71 -11.92 0.59
CA LEU A 158 12.95 -10.93 1.33
C LEU A 158 13.86 -10.27 2.39
N PRO A 159 13.65 -8.97 2.70
CA PRO A 159 14.37 -8.29 3.76
C PRO A 159 13.99 -8.84 5.15
N ASP A 160 14.74 -8.44 6.16
CA ASP A 160 14.40 -8.74 7.54
C ASP A 160 13.21 -7.89 8.02
N MET A 161 12.44 -8.44 8.99
CA MET A 161 11.34 -7.72 9.60
C MET A 161 11.85 -6.49 10.37
N ASN A 162 11.20 -5.37 10.16
CA ASN A 162 11.45 -4.12 10.85
C ASN A 162 10.13 -3.39 11.17
N VAL A 163 10.22 -2.22 11.83
CA VAL A 163 9.05 -1.44 12.23
C VAL A 163 8.16 -1.07 11.02
N GLN A 164 8.75 -0.68 9.90
CA GLN A 164 8.00 -0.27 8.71
C GLN A 164 7.21 -1.44 8.09
N TRP A 165 7.81 -2.64 8.02
CA TRP A 165 7.12 -3.82 7.56
C TRP A 165 6.04 -4.28 8.52
N MET A 166 6.25 -4.12 9.84
CA MET A 166 5.23 -4.39 10.85
C MET A 166 4.06 -3.42 10.72
N GLU A 167 4.30 -2.15 10.51
CA GLU A 167 3.28 -1.14 10.27
C GLU A 167 2.40 -1.51 9.05
N ARG A 168 3.02 -1.86 7.92
CA ARG A 168 2.31 -2.33 6.73
C ARG A 168 1.44 -3.54 6.99
N LEU A 169 1.98 -4.51 7.72
CA LEU A 169 1.26 -5.73 8.10
C LEU A 169 0.06 -5.40 8.98
N LEU A 170 0.25 -4.55 9.99
CA LEU A 170 -0.82 -4.15 10.90
C LEU A 170 -1.90 -3.32 10.20
N GLN A 171 -1.52 -2.44 9.29
CA GLN A 171 -2.48 -1.67 8.50
C GLN A 171 -3.44 -2.61 7.73
N GLY A 172 -2.90 -3.59 7.02
CA GLY A 172 -3.73 -4.58 6.32
C GLY A 172 -4.55 -5.44 7.30
N PHE A 173 -3.93 -5.97 8.34
CA PHE A 173 -4.59 -6.84 9.32
C PHE A 173 -5.73 -6.16 10.09
N LEU A 174 -5.57 -4.89 10.44
CA LEU A 174 -6.53 -4.16 11.29
C LEU A 174 -7.59 -3.41 10.49
N TYR A 175 -7.29 -2.97 9.26
CA TYR A 175 -8.14 -2.03 8.53
C TYR A 175 -8.45 -2.43 7.09
N ASP A 176 -7.43 -2.73 6.27
CA ASP A 176 -7.63 -2.80 4.82
C ASP A 176 -8.08 -4.18 4.34
N ASP A 177 -7.68 -5.26 5.04
CA ASP A 177 -7.89 -6.64 4.62
C ASP A 177 -8.44 -7.54 5.75
N VAL A 178 -9.33 -6.96 6.55
CA VAL A 178 -9.90 -7.59 7.76
C VAL A 178 -10.57 -8.93 7.46
N ASP A 179 -11.26 -9.04 6.34
CA ASP A 179 -12.07 -10.20 5.96
C ASP A 179 -11.23 -11.37 5.42
N SER A 180 -9.96 -11.15 5.15
CA SER A 180 -9.05 -12.20 4.68
C SER A 180 -8.47 -13.06 5.81
N TYR A 181 -8.77 -12.73 7.06
CA TYR A 181 -8.28 -13.45 8.24
C TYR A 181 -9.40 -14.13 9.02
N LEU A 182 -9.11 -15.31 9.55
CA LEU A 182 -9.96 -15.97 10.55
C LEU A 182 -9.59 -15.43 11.95
N CYS A 183 -9.84 -14.15 12.19
CA CYS A 183 -9.44 -13.48 13.43
C CYS A 183 -10.66 -13.10 14.27
N ASP A 184 -10.54 -13.32 15.58
CA ASP A 184 -11.51 -12.86 16.55
C ASP A 184 -11.54 -11.31 16.61
N LYS A 185 -12.75 -10.76 16.57
CA LYS A 185 -12.97 -9.32 16.67
C LYS A 185 -12.41 -8.75 17.97
N THR A 186 -12.58 -9.46 19.09
CA THR A 186 -12.06 -9.07 20.41
C THR A 186 -10.55 -8.89 20.40
N TYR A 187 -9.82 -9.80 19.77
CA TYR A 187 -8.37 -9.68 19.64
C TYR A 187 -7.94 -8.42 18.88
N ARG A 188 -8.60 -8.12 17.76
CA ARG A 188 -8.31 -6.89 17.00
C ARG A 188 -8.59 -5.64 17.82
N GLU A 189 -9.70 -5.60 18.55
CA GLU A 189 -10.07 -4.47 19.39
C GLU A 189 -9.04 -4.25 20.52
N LEU A 190 -8.53 -5.33 21.14
CA LEU A 190 -7.48 -5.26 22.13
C LEU A 190 -6.15 -4.76 21.52
N LEU A 191 -5.76 -5.26 20.36
CA LEU A 191 -4.55 -4.82 19.69
C LEU A 191 -4.63 -3.33 19.29
N ILE A 192 -5.79 -2.87 18.81
CA ILE A 192 -6.03 -1.45 18.52
C ILE A 192 -5.97 -0.61 19.80
N ALA A 193 -6.51 -1.11 20.91
CA ALA A 193 -6.45 -0.41 22.20
C ALA A 193 -5.01 -0.26 22.71
N ASP A 194 -4.20 -1.31 22.58
CA ASP A 194 -2.78 -1.29 22.93
C ASP A 194 -2.01 -0.25 22.07
N LEU A 195 -2.19 -0.27 20.75
CA LEU A 195 -1.55 0.68 19.83
C LEU A 195 -1.96 2.14 20.13
N LYS A 196 -3.22 2.38 20.51
CA LYS A 196 -3.70 3.70 20.94
C LYS A 196 -3.10 4.12 22.27
N SER A 197 -2.99 3.19 23.22
CA SER A 197 -2.39 3.45 24.53
C SER A 197 -0.93 3.88 24.40
N ASP A 198 -0.20 3.25 23.51
CA ASP A 198 1.20 3.58 23.23
C ASP A 198 1.38 4.80 22.31
N GLY A 199 0.28 5.41 21.85
CA GLY A 199 0.29 6.59 20.99
C GLY A 199 0.88 6.32 19.59
N LEU A 200 0.77 5.07 19.13
CA LEU A 200 1.26 4.66 17.80
C LEU A 200 0.21 4.83 16.70
N ILE A 201 -1.05 4.95 17.07
CA ILE A 201 -2.14 5.31 16.16
C ILE A 201 -2.99 6.42 16.77
N GLU A 202 -3.46 7.32 15.92
CA GLU A 202 -4.27 8.44 16.38
C GLU A 202 -5.64 7.99 16.89
N LYS A 203 -6.09 8.63 17.98
CA LYS A 203 -7.50 8.59 18.35
C LYS A 203 -8.24 9.40 17.28
N LYS A 204 -9.00 8.76 16.37
CA LYS A 204 -9.94 9.51 15.53
C LYS A 204 -10.74 10.45 16.45
N LYS A 205 -10.57 11.74 16.26
CA LYS A 205 -11.52 12.71 16.82
C LYS A 205 -12.85 12.42 16.13
N VAL A 206 -13.83 11.96 16.90
CA VAL A 206 -15.23 11.83 16.49
C VAL A 206 -15.78 13.23 16.32
#